data_13ca370a478c006c3b003183d7a6c328
#
_entry.id   13ca370a478c006c3b003183d7a6c328
#
_cell.length_a   1.000
_cell.length_b   1.000
_cell.length_c   1.000
_cell.angle_alpha   90.00
_cell.angle_beta   90.00
_cell.angle_gamma   90.00
#
_symmetry.space_group_name_H-M   'P 1'
#
loop_
_entity.id
_entity.type
_entity.pdbx_description
1 polymer ?
#
loop_
_entity_poly.entity_id
_entity_poly.type
_entity_poly.pdbx_seq_one_letter_code
_entity_poly.pdbx_strand_id
1 'polypeptide(L)'
;MKMCRYCLFFLIALCISCSSPQQDVNRISNPSYTVVTDSIYTRMPGDIFYRDGFLYWHDPFSAENFLHVVNAETGKEETGFGNMGQGPTDFTFPMISVSSSHGIYVNDLNKNLEILYQWNAEKDSLSVFPGTYKNNPNAFRISCIDDQTKILLCPDNEKLFDVITKNDETMSFGKCPIKEEIQNASDVFKGCLAYNPLKNLLLYANTKYPYIAVYKRNSWNDWILSAEQNPKCDYRIVEGKLKFDSDTSYGSLGIALTKDYIVLSQFDFEAEEYVERDNVGRDVKSMPRSLFVYDYELNLKKIINFSFPVFRMCGDPETNTVYAIIVNPEYELIKIGL
;
A
#
# COMPACT_ATOMS: atom_id res chain seq x y z
N MET A 1 -10.13 15.96 -70.07
CA MET A 1 -10.11 16.54 -68.72
C MET A 1 -11.07 15.74 -67.84
N LYS A 2 -10.62 14.60 -67.33
CA LYS A 2 -11.36 13.74 -66.35
C LYS A 2 -10.34 13.33 -65.28
N MET A 3 -10.13 14.20 -64.32
CA MET A 3 -9.37 13.89 -63.12
C MET A 3 -10.06 14.56 -61.94
N CYS A 4 -9.99 13.86 -60.81
CA CYS A 4 -10.31 14.37 -59.49
C CYS A 4 -11.77 14.30 -58.99
N ARG A 5 -12.35 13.10 -58.99
CA ARG A 5 -13.52 12.80 -58.15
C ARG A 5 -13.26 11.75 -57.05
N TYR A 6 -12.09 11.12 -57.01
CA TYR A 6 -11.74 10.08 -56.07
C TYR A 6 -10.85 10.56 -54.89
N CYS A 7 -10.29 11.76 -54.97
CA CYS A 7 -9.47 12.31 -53.86
C CYS A 7 -10.28 12.93 -52.71
N LEU A 8 -11.58 13.18 -52.91
CA LEU A 8 -12.40 13.83 -51.87
C LEU A 8 -13.01 12.81 -50.86
N PHE A 9 -13.07 11.54 -51.24
CA PHE A 9 -13.59 10.48 -50.32
C PHE A 9 -12.55 9.91 -49.38
N PHE A 10 -11.26 10.12 -49.61
CA PHE A 10 -10.18 9.63 -48.77
C PHE A 10 -9.81 10.56 -47.59
N LEU A 11 -10.26 11.82 -47.65
CA LEU A 11 -9.96 12.81 -46.60
C LEU A 11 -11.00 12.86 -45.47
N ILE A 12 -12.17 12.25 -45.66
CA ILE A 12 -13.23 12.24 -44.64
C ILE A 12 -13.10 11.01 -43.68
N ALA A 13 -12.31 10.00 -44.04
CA ALA A 13 -12.13 8.79 -43.24
C ALA A 13 -11.04 8.92 -42.15
N LEU A 14 -10.35 10.06 -42.05
CA LEU A 14 -9.24 10.26 -41.06
C LEU A 14 -9.60 11.10 -39.84
N CYS A 15 -10.86 11.50 -39.70
CA CYS A 15 -11.34 12.27 -38.54
C CYS A 15 -12.25 11.46 -37.62
N ILE A 16 -12.20 10.13 -37.67
CA ILE A 16 -12.68 9.33 -36.52
C ILE A 16 -11.53 9.33 -35.52
N SER A 17 -11.36 10.43 -34.85
CA SER A 17 -10.66 10.50 -33.58
C SER A 17 -11.33 9.45 -32.69
N CYS A 18 -10.64 8.35 -32.41
CA CYS A 18 -10.97 7.48 -31.30
C CYS A 18 -10.83 8.29 -30.00
N SER A 19 -11.85 9.02 -29.64
CA SER A 19 -12.12 9.27 -28.24
C SER A 19 -12.48 7.89 -27.69
N SER A 20 -11.55 7.25 -27.01
CA SER A 20 -11.87 6.12 -26.13
C SER A 20 -13.07 6.59 -25.30
N PRO A 21 -14.19 5.83 -25.26
CA PRO A 21 -15.29 6.20 -24.39
C PRO A 21 -14.70 6.28 -22.99
N GLN A 22 -14.80 7.44 -22.36
CA GLN A 22 -14.48 7.61 -20.96
C GLN A 22 -15.43 6.67 -20.26
N GLN A 23 -14.88 5.55 -19.75
CA GLN A 23 -15.68 4.52 -19.14
C GLN A 23 -16.28 5.16 -17.89
N ASP A 24 -17.59 5.35 -17.84
CA ASP A 24 -18.28 5.87 -16.66
C ASP A 24 -17.96 4.95 -15.49
N VAL A 25 -17.09 5.40 -14.62
CA VAL A 25 -16.67 4.64 -13.44
C VAL A 25 -17.82 4.63 -12.44
N ASN A 26 -18.22 3.44 -12.03
CA ASN A 26 -19.27 3.28 -11.02
C ASN A 26 -18.80 3.89 -9.68
N ARG A 27 -19.44 4.98 -9.24
CA ARG A 27 -19.20 5.61 -7.95
C ARG A 27 -20.27 5.23 -6.95
N ILE A 28 -19.86 4.69 -5.81
CA ILE A 28 -20.74 4.27 -4.72
C ILE A 28 -20.51 5.23 -3.55
N SER A 29 -21.50 6.01 -3.20
CA SER A 29 -21.44 6.93 -2.05
C SER A 29 -22.04 6.27 -0.81
N ASN A 30 -21.33 6.39 0.32
CA ASN A 30 -21.75 5.86 1.62
C ASN A 30 -22.14 4.38 1.56
N PRO A 31 -21.20 3.48 1.24
CA PRO A 31 -21.46 2.05 1.14
C PRO A 31 -21.84 1.48 2.51
N SER A 32 -22.51 0.34 2.52
CA SER A 32 -22.71 -0.42 3.75
C SER A 32 -21.37 -1.02 4.23
N TYR A 33 -21.18 -0.99 5.53
CA TYR A 33 -20.05 -1.61 6.22
C TYR A 33 -20.49 -2.20 7.55
N THR A 34 -19.67 -3.05 8.14
CA THR A 34 -19.89 -3.59 9.48
C THR A 34 -18.77 -3.10 10.39
N VAL A 35 -19.10 -2.56 11.55
CA VAL A 35 -18.12 -2.25 12.59
C VAL A 35 -17.67 -3.57 13.20
N VAL A 36 -16.37 -3.84 13.13
CA VAL A 36 -15.72 -4.99 13.77
C VAL A 36 -15.48 -4.66 15.24
N THR A 37 -14.86 -3.50 15.51
CA THR A 37 -14.71 -2.96 16.86
C THR A 37 -14.57 -1.44 16.82
N ASP A 38 -15.07 -0.77 17.83
CA ASP A 38 -14.93 0.67 18.13
C ASP A 38 -13.91 0.94 19.25
N SER A 39 -13.25 -0.11 19.73
CA SER A 39 -12.35 -0.06 20.88
C SER A 39 -10.88 0.08 20.46
N ILE A 40 -10.59 1.02 19.54
CA ILE A 40 -9.21 1.36 19.14
C ILE A 40 -8.75 2.60 19.89
N TYR A 41 -8.05 2.38 21.01
CA TYR A 41 -7.56 3.45 21.88
C TYR A 41 -6.09 3.73 21.62
N THR A 42 -5.81 4.62 20.68
CA THR A 42 -4.46 5.05 20.37
C THR A 42 -4.45 6.52 19.94
N ARG A 43 -3.31 7.16 20.09
CA ARG A 43 -3.10 8.51 19.55
C ARG A 43 -3.19 8.51 18.02
N MET A 44 -2.69 7.44 17.37
CA MET A 44 -2.73 7.28 15.94
C MET A 44 -2.35 5.84 15.56
N PRO A 45 -3.24 5.08 14.93
CA PRO A 45 -2.94 3.71 14.51
C PRO A 45 -1.90 3.69 13.38
N GLY A 46 -0.99 2.75 13.47
CA GLY A 46 -0.06 2.38 12.42
C GLY A 46 -0.70 1.45 11.39
N ASP A 47 0.11 0.61 10.77
CA ASP A 47 -0.35 -0.31 9.73
C ASP A 47 -1.28 -1.40 10.30
N ILE A 48 -2.18 -1.91 9.47
CA ILE A 48 -3.09 -3.02 9.78
C ILE A 48 -2.89 -4.15 8.78
N PHE A 49 -3.05 -5.37 9.25
CA PHE A 49 -2.89 -6.59 8.46
C PHE A 49 -4.00 -7.60 8.80
N TYR A 50 -4.40 -8.37 7.81
CA TYR A 50 -5.31 -9.50 7.99
C TYR A 50 -4.58 -10.81 7.75
N ARG A 51 -4.79 -11.79 8.63
CA ARG A 51 -4.28 -13.14 8.50
C ARG A 51 -5.10 -14.14 9.31
N ASP A 52 -5.49 -15.23 8.68
CA ASP A 52 -6.09 -16.43 9.33
C ASP A 52 -7.25 -16.07 10.26
N GLY A 53 -8.13 -15.14 9.87
CA GLY A 53 -9.28 -14.68 10.65
C GLY A 53 -8.97 -13.62 11.71
N PHE A 54 -7.72 -13.15 11.79
CA PHE A 54 -7.32 -12.12 12.74
C PHE A 54 -6.80 -10.87 12.04
N LEU A 55 -7.04 -9.74 12.70
CA LEU A 55 -6.51 -8.43 12.34
C LEU A 55 -5.42 -8.05 13.31
N TYR A 56 -4.27 -7.71 12.76
CA TYR A 56 -3.11 -7.24 13.51
C TYR A 56 -2.95 -5.77 13.21
N TRP A 57 -3.08 -4.92 14.22
CA TRP A 57 -2.87 -3.50 14.02
C TRP A 57 -1.75 -2.97 14.92
N HIS A 58 -1.01 -2.01 14.40
CA HIS A 58 0.17 -1.45 15.04
C HIS A 58 -0.21 -0.19 15.80
N ASP A 59 0.16 -0.10 17.09
CA ASP A 59 0.14 1.11 17.87
C ASP A 59 1.55 1.64 18.12
N PRO A 60 2.04 2.61 17.32
CA PRO A 60 3.38 3.16 17.50
C PRO A 60 3.54 4.00 18.77
N PHE A 61 2.46 4.25 19.52
CA PHE A 61 2.43 5.05 20.74
C PHE A 61 2.14 4.23 22.00
N SER A 62 1.98 2.92 21.86
CA SER A 62 1.77 2.04 23.00
C SER A 62 2.98 2.04 23.93
N ALA A 63 2.73 2.10 25.22
CA ALA A 63 3.77 1.96 26.24
C ALA A 63 4.13 0.51 26.56
N GLU A 64 3.28 -0.42 26.17
CA GLU A 64 3.42 -1.86 26.45
C GLU A 64 3.58 -2.65 25.14
N ASN A 65 2.47 -3.17 24.64
CA ASN A 65 2.48 -3.94 23.40
C ASN A 65 2.13 -3.04 22.20
N PHE A 66 2.96 -3.04 21.17
CA PHE A 66 2.71 -2.21 20.00
C PHE A 66 1.91 -2.95 18.89
N LEU A 67 1.75 -4.26 18.98
CA LEU A 67 0.88 -5.03 18.10
C LEU A 67 -0.32 -5.56 18.86
N HIS A 68 -1.50 -5.29 18.36
CA HIS A 68 -2.79 -5.76 18.86
C HIS A 68 -3.37 -6.80 17.92
N VAL A 69 -3.99 -7.83 18.46
CA VAL A 69 -4.63 -8.92 17.72
C VAL A 69 -6.12 -8.90 17.99
N VAL A 70 -6.91 -8.69 16.95
CA VAL A 70 -8.37 -8.63 17.02
C VAL A 70 -8.96 -9.72 16.15
N ASN A 71 -9.88 -10.51 16.69
CA ASN A 71 -10.64 -11.47 15.90
C ASN A 71 -11.54 -10.72 14.90
N ALA A 72 -11.36 -11.00 13.61
CA ALA A 72 -12.01 -10.26 12.53
C ALA A 72 -13.53 -10.50 12.43
N GLU A 73 -14.05 -11.57 13.05
CA GLU A 73 -15.47 -11.89 13.06
C GLU A 73 -16.17 -11.33 14.29
N THR A 74 -15.56 -11.48 15.47
CA THR A 74 -16.17 -11.11 16.75
C THR A 74 -15.81 -9.72 17.25
N GLY A 75 -14.75 -9.11 16.69
CA GLY A 75 -14.21 -7.83 17.13
C GLY A 75 -13.50 -7.89 18.49
N LYS A 76 -13.37 -9.09 19.10
CA LYS A 76 -12.72 -9.26 20.38
C LYS A 76 -11.21 -9.11 20.24
N GLU A 77 -10.60 -8.29 21.09
CA GLU A 77 -9.15 -8.27 21.24
C GLU A 77 -8.70 -9.53 22.00
N GLU A 78 -7.79 -10.30 21.37
CA GLU A 78 -7.31 -11.56 21.92
C GLU A 78 -6.04 -11.34 22.74
N THR A 79 -5.04 -10.66 22.16
CA THR A 79 -3.76 -10.40 22.81
C THR A 79 -3.04 -9.21 22.19
N GLY A 80 -2.03 -8.73 22.89
CA GLY A 80 -1.04 -7.78 22.35
C GLY A 80 0.37 -8.34 22.53
N PHE A 81 1.29 -7.93 21.67
CA PHE A 81 2.69 -8.32 21.78
C PHE A 81 3.65 -7.31 21.13
N GLY A 82 4.95 -7.51 21.39
CA GLY A 82 6.01 -6.61 20.95
C GLY A 82 6.19 -5.42 21.87
N ASN A 83 7.39 -5.28 22.44
CA ASN A 83 7.69 -4.24 23.41
C ASN A 83 8.53 -3.12 22.81
N MET A 84 8.21 -1.88 23.16
CA MET A 84 9.06 -0.73 22.91
C MET A 84 10.08 -0.58 24.03
N GLY A 85 11.37 -0.36 23.68
CA GLY A 85 12.39 -0.20 24.70
C GLY A 85 13.84 -0.41 24.22
N GLN A 86 14.75 -0.55 25.18
CA GLN A 86 16.18 -0.69 24.94
C GLN A 86 16.69 -2.12 25.22
N GLY A 87 15.83 -3.02 25.68
CA GLY A 87 16.16 -4.41 25.91
C GLY A 87 16.59 -5.16 24.64
N PRO A 88 17.17 -6.35 24.73
CA PRO A 88 17.70 -7.09 23.57
C PRO A 88 16.61 -7.52 22.59
N THR A 89 15.37 -7.67 23.04
CA THR A 89 14.20 -8.05 22.23
C THR A 89 13.19 -6.92 22.09
N ASP A 90 13.47 -5.75 22.65
CA ASP A 90 12.61 -4.57 22.52
C ASP A 90 12.93 -3.82 21.24
N PHE A 91 11.95 -3.10 20.73
CA PHE A 91 12.05 -2.31 19.52
C PHE A 91 12.14 -0.82 19.82
N THR A 92 12.88 -0.09 18.98
CA THR A 92 12.96 1.38 19.02
C THR A 92 12.24 2.01 17.84
N PHE A 93 12.23 1.32 16.69
CA PHE A 93 11.53 1.74 15.49
C PHE A 93 11.03 0.50 14.73
N PRO A 94 9.92 -0.13 15.17
CA PRO A 94 9.42 -1.33 14.56
C PRO A 94 8.84 -1.07 13.17
N MET A 95 9.24 -1.87 12.20
CA MET A 95 8.62 -2.01 10.89
C MET A 95 7.99 -3.38 10.79
N ILE A 96 6.72 -3.41 10.46
CA ILE A 96 5.92 -4.63 10.48
C ILE A 96 5.69 -5.10 9.06
N SER A 97 5.88 -6.39 8.83
CA SER A 97 5.56 -7.06 7.59
C SER A 97 4.84 -8.36 7.87
N VAL A 98 3.73 -8.58 7.19
CA VAL A 98 3.02 -9.85 7.22
C VAL A 98 3.66 -10.77 6.20
N SER A 99 4.28 -11.85 6.68
CA SER A 99 4.74 -12.91 5.81
C SER A 99 3.57 -13.75 5.32
N SER A 100 3.66 -14.16 4.08
CA SER A 100 2.68 -15.04 3.45
C SER A 100 2.57 -16.42 4.13
N SER A 101 3.62 -16.89 4.79
CA SER A 101 3.69 -18.29 5.20
C SER A 101 3.69 -18.53 6.71
N HIS A 102 4.26 -17.66 7.54
CA HIS A 102 4.59 -18.09 8.89
C HIS A 102 4.28 -17.12 10.04
N GLY A 103 3.81 -15.91 9.80
CA GLY A 103 3.49 -14.98 10.90
C GLY A 103 3.76 -13.50 10.60
N ILE A 104 4.01 -12.77 11.66
CA ILE A 104 4.27 -11.34 11.61
C ILE A 104 5.76 -11.11 11.85
N TYR A 105 6.47 -10.57 10.85
CA TYR A 105 7.85 -10.12 11.03
C TYR A 105 7.86 -8.68 11.51
N VAL A 106 8.64 -8.44 12.54
CA VAL A 106 8.93 -7.09 13.01
C VAL A 106 10.44 -6.86 12.91
N ASN A 107 10.82 -5.83 12.16
CA ASN A 107 12.20 -5.43 11.96
C ASN A 107 12.44 -4.09 12.64
N ASP A 108 13.58 -3.92 13.31
CA ASP A 108 13.99 -2.63 13.86
C ASP A 108 15.05 -2.00 12.96
N LEU A 109 14.77 -0.80 12.44
CA LEU A 109 15.70 -0.08 11.58
C LEU A 109 16.94 0.45 12.33
N ASN A 110 16.84 0.65 13.65
CA ASN A 110 17.91 1.18 14.48
C ASN A 110 18.75 0.08 15.14
N LYS A 111 18.20 -1.12 15.21
CA LYS A 111 18.85 -2.32 15.76
C LYS A 111 18.87 -3.38 14.68
N ASN A 112 19.90 -4.18 14.59
CA ASN A 112 19.91 -5.34 13.68
C ASN A 112 19.02 -6.47 14.25
N LEU A 113 17.79 -6.12 14.61
CA LEU A 113 16.82 -7.01 15.25
C LEU A 113 15.70 -7.32 14.27
N GLU A 114 15.39 -8.60 14.18
CA GLU A 114 14.20 -9.11 13.54
C GLU A 114 13.55 -10.13 14.47
N ILE A 115 12.24 -10.05 14.65
CA ILE A 115 11.48 -11.05 15.39
C ILE A 115 10.32 -11.52 14.52
N LEU A 116 10.19 -12.84 14.39
CA LEU A 116 9.00 -13.48 13.85
C LEU A 116 8.07 -13.84 14.99
N TYR A 117 6.87 -13.31 14.97
CA TYR A 117 5.79 -13.63 15.88
C TYR A 117 4.79 -14.57 15.18
N GLN A 118 4.48 -15.69 15.81
CA GLN A 118 3.47 -16.64 15.35
C GLN A 118 2.42 -16.84 16.43
N TRP A 119 1.22 -16.33 16.18
CA TRP A 119 0.07 -16.50 17.04
C TRP A 119 -0.67 -17.78 16.68
N ASN A 120 -0.95 -18.62 17.69
CA ASN A 120 -1.78 -19.80 17.57
C ASN A 120 -3.04 -19.62 18.40
N ALA A 121 -4.16 -19.31 17.73
CA ALA A 121 -5.44 -19.05 18.38
C ALA A 121 -6.02 -20.28 19.11
N GLU A 122 -5.82 -21.50 18.59
CA GLU A 122 -6.34 -22.72 19.21
C GLU A 122 -5.67 -23.02 20.56
N LYS A 123 -4.40 -22.65 20.69
CA LYS A 123 -3.60 -22.89 21.90
C LYS A 123 -3.50 -21.66 22.78
N ASP A 124 -4.06 -20.52 22.35
CA ASP A 124 -3.89 -19.23 23.01
C ASP A 124 -2.40 -18.95 23.32
N SER A 125 -1.55 -19.14 22.33
CA SER A 125 -0.10 -19.10 22.53
C SER A 125 0.61 -18.32 21.44
N LEU A 126 1.61 -17.54 21.86
CA LEU A 126 2.50 -16.79 21.00
C LEU A 126 3.88 -17.44 20.98
N SER A 127 4.33 -17.84 19.79
CA SER A 127 5.70 -18.26 19.57
C SER A 127 6.53 -17.09 19.07
N VAL A 128 7.75 -16.92 19.60
CA VAL A 128 8.65 -15.80 19.32
C VAL A 128 9.97 -16.34 18.83
N PHE A 129 10.38 -15.96 17.62
CA PHE A 129 11.62 -16.42 16.99
C PHE A 129 12.51 -15.20 16.69
N PRO A 130 13.46 -14.88 17.61
CA PRO A 130 14.42 -13.82 17.37
C PRO A 130 15.40 -14.18 16.25
N GLY A 131 15.70 -13.22 15.43
CA GLY A 131 16.68 -13.31 14.34
C GLY A 131 17.50 -12.04 14.23
N THR A 132 18.34 -11.99 13.22
CA THR A 132 19.09 -10.80 12.87
C THR A 132 18.65 -10.29 11.53
N TYR A 133 18.49 -9.00 11.42
CA TYR A 133 18.17 -8.30 10.17
C TYR A 133 19.35 -7.45 9.75
N LYS A 134 19.83 -7.66 8.53
CA LYS A 134 20.83 -6.77 7.94
C LYS A 134 20.15 -5.45 7.57
N ASN A 135 20.41 -4.43 8.36
CA ASN A 135 19.79 -3.14 8.18
C ASN A 135 20.17 -2.51 6.83
N ASN A 136 19.15 -1.98 6.11
CA ASN A 136 19.36 -1.04 5.03
C ASN A 136 18.75 0.31 5.46
N PRO A 137 19.57 1.31 5.83
CA PRO A 137 19.08 2.58 6.33
C PRO A 137 18.26 3.38 5.32
N ASN A 138 18.32 3.00 4.05
CA ASN A 138 17.53 3.62 2.97
C ASN A 138 16.18 2.94 2.74
N ALA A 139 15.86 1.86 3.47
CA ALA A 139 14.59 1.18 3.32
C ALA A 139 13.44 1.96 3.98
N PHE A 140 12.38 2.22 3.23
CA PHE A 140 11.15 2.85 3.71
C PHE A 140 10.08 1.84 4.10
N ARG A 141 10.08 0.68 3.46
CA ARG A 141 9.15 -0.42 3.70
C ARG A 141 9.86 -1.75 3.48
N ILE A 142 9.42 -2.75 4.21
CA ILE A 142 9.87 -4.13 4.08
C ILE A 142 8.64 -4.99 3.85
N SER A 143 8.75 -5.90 2.90
CA SER A 143 7.77 -6.97 2.69
C SER A 143 8.47 -8.32 2.78
N CYS A 144 8.13 -9.12 3.77
CA CYS A 144 8.62 -10.49 3.88
C CYS A 144 7.75 -11.39 3.00
N ILE A 145 8.33 -11.87 1.90
CA ILE A 145 7.64 -12.71 0.91
C ILE A 145 7.52 -14.15 1.44
N ASP A 146 8.63 -14.66 1.92
CA ASP A 146 8.78 -15.96 2.56
C ASP A 146 9.99 -15.91 3.52
N ASP A 147 10.32 -17.03 4.15
CA ASP A 147 11.43 -17.12 5.12
C ASP A 147 12.82 -16.91 4.50
N GLN A 148 12.89 -16.88 3.18
CA GLN A 148 14.15 -16.77 2.43
C GLN A 148 14.27 -15.44 1.70
N THR A 149 13.15 -14.70 1.54
CA THR A 149 13.08 -13.55 0.62
C THR A 149 12.39 -12.37 1.26
N LYS A 150 13.08 -11.25 1.31
CA LYS A 150 12.54 -9.94 1.71
C LYS A 150 12.69 -8.94 0.58
N ILE A 151 11.69 -8.10 0.40
CA ILE A 151 11.73 -6.99 -0.52
C ILE A 151 11.73 -5.70 0.28
N LEU A 152 12.69 -4.86 -0.02
CA LEU A 152 12.85 -3.54 0.57
C LEU A 152 12.48 -2.48 -0.46
N LEU A 153 11.60 -1.58 -0.11
CA LEU A 153 11.38 -0.35 -0.86
C LEU A 153 12.48 0.65 -0.48
N CYS A 154 13.47 0.79 -1.34
CA CYS A 154 14.62 1.69 -1.16
C CYS A 154 14.95 2.39 -2.48
N PRO A 155 14.06 3.28 -2.95
CA PRO A 155 14.17 3.88 -4.27
C PRO A 155 15.37 4.82 -4.39
N ASP A 156 16.00 4.73 -5.52
CA ASP A 156 17.00 5.67 -6.04
C ASP A 156 16.66 6.08 -7.49
N ASN A 157 17.57 6.62 -8.26
CA ASN A 157 17.33 7.01 -9.65
C ASN A 157 17.25 5.83 -10.63
N GLU A 158 17.71 4.65 -10.25
CA GLU A 158 17.79 3.49 -11.12
C GLU A 158 16.74 2.43 -10.81
N LYS A 159 16.43 2.24 -9.51
CA LYS A 159 15.59 1.16 -9.01
C LYS A 159 14.63 1.62 -7.93
N LEU A 160 13.60 0.82 -7.70
CA LEU A 160 12.66 1.01 -6.59
C LEU A 160 12.93 0.04 -5.43
N PHE A 161 13.38 -1.18 -5.73
CA PHE A 161 13.44 -2.27 -4.76
C PHE A 161 14.77 -2.98 -4.72
N ASP A 162 15.12 -3.42 -3.52
CA ASP A 162 16.12 -4.47 -3.29
C ASP A 162 15.43 -5.74 -2.80
N VAL A 163 15.89 -6.88 -3.31
CA VAL A 163 15.55 -8.20 -2.79
C VAL A 163 16.73 -8.70 -1.97
N ILE A 164 16.50 -9.07 -0.73
CA ILE A 164 17.48 -9.72 0.12
C ILE A 164 17.07 -11.19 0.27
N THR A 165 17.99 -12.08 -0.09
CA THR A 165 17.81 -13.52 0.15
C THR A 165 18.47 -13.94 1.48
N LYS A 166 18.15 -15.14 1.96
CA LYS A 166 18.75 -15.69 3.18
C LYS A 166 20.29 -15.78 3.14
N ASN A 167 20.89 -15.86 1.94
CA ASN A 167 22.33 -15.92 1.77
C ASN A 167 22.97 -14.52 1.70
N ASP A 168 22.23 -13.47 2.08
CA ASP A 168 22.64 -12.07 1.97
C ASP A 168 22.96 -11.60 0.53
N GLU A 169 22.49 -12.34 -0.46
CA GLU A 169 22.55 -11.89 -1.84
C GLU A 169 21.51 -10.78 -2.04
N THR A 170 21.96 -9.69 -2.65
CA THR A 170 21.09 -8.55 -2.97
C THR A 170 20.93 -8.43 -4.48
N MET A 171 19.71 -8.44 -4.94
CA MET A 171 19.32 -8.12 -6.31
C MET A 171 18.41 -6.89 -6.30
N SER A 172 18.41 -6.15 -7.39
CA SER A 172 17.58 -4.96 -7.50
C SER A 172 16.60 -5.09 -8.66
N PHE A 173 15.41 -4.51 -8.50
CA PHE A 173 14.40 -4.48 -9.57
C PHE A 173 13.49 -3.25 -9.45
N GLY A 174 12.59 -3.11 -10.43
CA GLY A 174 11.66 -1.99 -10.51
C GLY A 174 12.33 -0.71 -11.00
N LYS A 175 11.85 -0.17 -12.11
CA LYS A 175 12.37 1.07 -12.67
C LYS A 175 11.66 2.26 -12.03
N CYS A 176 12.40 3.33 -11.80
CA CYS A 176 11.79 4.60 -11.46
C CYS A 176 10.92 5.10 -12.62
N PRO A 177 9.70 5.60 -12.31
CA PRO A 177 8.76 6.06 -13.35
C PRO A 177 9.22 7.32 -14.07
N ILE A 178 10.17 8.06 -13.52
CA ILE A 178 10.76 9.29 -14.05
C ILE A 178 12.20 8.97 -14.48
N LYS A 179 12.58 9.44 -15.66
CA LYS A 179 13.88 9.12 -16.26
C LYS A 179 14.98 10.10 -15.89
N GLU A 180 14.61 11.30 -15.49
CA GLU A 180 15.52 12.34 -15.09
C GLU A 180 16.20 12.01 -13.76
N GLU A 181 17.50 12.27 -13.68
CA GLU A 181 18.23 12.12 -12.44
C GLU A 181 17.82 13.22 -11.44
N ILE A 182 17.38 12.82 -10.27
CA ILE A 182 16.91 13.72 -9.21
C ILE A 182 17.57 13.40 -7.87
N GLN A 183 17.92 14.43 -7.11
CA GLN A 183 18.57 14.28 -5.81
C GLN A 183 17.65 13.77 -4.71
N ASN A 184 16.33 13.91 -4.88
CA ASN A 184 15.32 13.51 -3.91
C ASN A 184 14.51 12.28 -4.34
N ALA A 185 15.09 11.38 -5.14
CA ALA A 185 14.43 10.17 -5.64
C ALA A 185 13.83 9.33 -4.49
N SER A 186 14.61 9.12 -3.43
CA SER A 186 14.17 8.37 -2.26
C SER A 186 12.95 8.97 -1.57
N ASP A 187 12.79 10.30 -1.58
CA ASP A 187 11.63 10.97 -1.00
C ASP A 187 10.42 11.01 -1.93
N VAL A 188 10.66 11.21 -3.25
CA VAL A 188 9.62 11.26 -4.28
C VAL A 188 9.00 9.88 -4.47
N PHE A 189 9.80 8.82 -4.46
CA PHE A 189 9.32 7.45 -4.73
C PHE A 189 8.99 6.64 -3.46
N LYS A 190 8.78 7.30 -2.32
CA LYS A 190 8.13 6.67 -1.16
C LYS A 190 6.76 6.15 -1.53
N GLY A 191 6.38 5.00 -0.96
CA GLY A 191 5.11 4.39 -1.31
C GLY A 191 4.64 3.34 -0.34
N CYS A 192 3.47 2.83 -0.64
CA CYS A 192 2.90 1.66 -0.02
C CYS A 192 3.35 0.40 -0.77
N LEU A 193 3.53 -0.69 -0.05
CA LEU A 193 3.95 -1.98 -0.59
C LEU A 193 3.06 -3.06 0.02
N ALA A 194 2.53 -3.95 -0.81
CA ALA A 194 1.75 -5.10 -0.37
C ALA A 194 2.03 -6.33 -1.25
N TYR A 195 2.01 -7.50 -0.65
CA TYR A 195 2.22 -8.77 -1.34
C TYR A 195 1.00 -9.67 -1.21
N ASN A 196 0.55 -10.22 -2.33
CA ASN A 196 -0.48 -11.26 -2.36
C ASN A 196 0.18 -12.63 -2.57
N PRO A 197 0.24 -13.48 -1.54
CA PRO A 197 0.91 -14.78 -1.62
C PRO A 197 0.20 -15.76 -2.53
N LEU A 198 -1.13 -15.69 -2.61
CA LEU A 198 -1.94 -16.62 -3.41
C LEU A 198 -1.74 -16.39 -4.92
N LYS A 199 -1.37 -15.17 -5.30
CA LYS A 199 -1.13 -14.77 -6.68
C LYS A 199 0.34 -14.59 -7.03
N ASN A 200 1.24 -14.64 -6.04
CA ASN A 200 2.65 -14.28 -6.20
C ASN A 200 2.85 -12.89 -6.81
N LEU A 201 2.06 -11.91 -6.35
CA LEU A 201 2.07 -10.55 -6.85
C LEU A 201 2.50 -9.57 -5.76
N LEU A 202 3.42 -8.69 -6.11
CA LEU A 202 3.82 -7.53 -5.32
C LEU A 202 3.19 -6.29 -5.94
N LEU A 203 2.49 -5.51 -5.13
CA LEU A 203 1.95 -4.22 -5.53
C LEU A 203 2.75 -3.11 -4.86
N TYR A 204 3.10 -2.12 -5.66
CA TYR A 204 3.63 -0.83 -5.23
C TYR A 204 2.71 0.29 -5.68
N ALA A 205 2.41 1.22 -4.78
CA ALA A 205 1.71 2.45 -5.10
C ALA A 205 2.44 3.62 -4.44
N ASN A 206 2.85 4.59 -5.25
CA ASN A 206 3.55 5.78 -4.77
C ASN A 206 2.60 6.69 -4.00
N THR A 207 3.10 7.36 -2.96
CA THR A 207 2.28 8.26 -2.14
C THR A 207 2.23 9.70 -2.64
N LYS A 208 3.20 10.12 -3.42
CA LYS A 208 3.30 11.50 -3.95
C LYS A 208 2.97 11.59 -5.44
N TYR A 209 3.35 10.59 -6.19
CA TYR A 209 3.20 10.51 -7.63
C TYR A 209 2.13 9.46 -7.96
N PRO A 210 1.24 9.66 -8.94
CA PRO A 210 0.15 8.73 -9.23
C PRO A 210 0.63 7.48 -10.00
N TYR A 211 1.69 6.83 -9.50
CA TYR A 211 2.28 5.65 -10.09
C TYR A 211 1.90 4.40 -9.30
N ILE A 212 1.44 3.39 -10.02
CA ILE A 212 1.07 2.08 -9.49
C ILE A 212 1.78 1.03 -10.35
N ALA A 213 2.37 0.03 -9.72
CA ALA A 213 3.05 -1.07 -10.41
C ALA A 213 2.75 -2.41 -9.75
N VAL A 214 2.44 -3.40 -10.56
CA VAL A 214 2.24 -4.79 -10.15
C VAL A 214 3.38 -5.62 -10.71
N TYR A 215 4.09 -6.30 -9.82
CA TYR A 215 5.18 -7.22 -10.19
C TYR A 215 4.77 -8.64 -9.88
N LYS A 216 5.09 -9.55 -10.78
CA LYS A 216 4.87 -10.99 -10.60
C LYS A 216 6.20 -11.71 -10.42
N ARG A 217 6.28 -12.58 -9.41
CA ARG A 217 7.43 -13.46 -9.24
C ARG A 217 7.32 -14.62 -10.22
N ASN A 218 8.37 -14.82 -11.02
CA ASN A 218 8.43 -15.94 -11.98
C ASN A 218 9.00 -17.20 -11.31
N SER A 219 9.08 -18.30 -12.07
CA SER A 219 9.65 -19.58 -11.60
C SER A 219 11.16 -19.52 -11.28
N TRP A 220 11.85 -18.49 -11.75
CA TRP A 220 13.28 -18.24 -11.50
C TRP A 220 13.52 -17.30 -10.34
N ASN A 221 12.46 -16.94 -9.60
CA ASN A 221 12.45 -15.96 -8.53
C ASN A 221 12.72 -14.51 -8.95
N ASP A 222 12.67 -14.19 -10.24
CA ASP A 222 12.76 -12.81 -10.72
C ASP A 222 11.40 -12.11 -10.60
N TRP A 223 11.47 -10.81 -10.36
CA TRP A 223 10.30 -9.94 -10.30
C TRP A 223 10.10 -9.21 -11.62
N ILE A 224 9.01 -9.54 -12.32
CA ILE A 224 8.70 -8.99 -13.63
C ILE A 224 7.50 -8.06 -13.50
N LEU A 225 7.61 -6.85 -14.04
CA LEU A 225 6.51 -5.91 -14.16
C LEU A 225 5.40 -6.54 -15.01
N SER A 226 4.22 -6.73 -14.43
CA SER A 226 3.06 -7.34 -15.09
C SER A 226 2.01 -6.30 -15.50
N ALA A 227 1.85 -5.23 -14.73
CA ALA A 227 0.97 -4.11 -15.05
C ALA A 227 1.51 -2.84 -14.41
N GLU A 228 1.27 -1.69 -15.04
CA GLU A 228 1.58 -0.39 -14.46
C GLU A 228 0.58 0.68 -14.89
N GLN A 229 0.35 1.64 -14.01
CA GLN A 229 -0.25 2.93 -14.34
C GLN A 229 0.77 4.03 -14.04
N ASN A 230 1.11 4.78 -15.06
CA ASN A 230 2.02 5.91 -14.99
C ASN A 230 1.39 7.11 -15.74
N PRO A 231 0.33 7.71 -15.18
CA PRO A 231 -0.33 8.83 -15.82
C PRO A 231 0.63 10.02 -15.92
N LYS A 232 0.49 10.79 -16.98
CA LYS A 232 1.23 12.03 -17.11
C LYS A 232 0.88 12.96 -15.96
N CYS A 233 1.91 13.53 -15.36
CA CYS A 233 1.79 14.44 -14.25
C CYS A 233 2.79 15.58 -14.47
N ASP A 234 2.37 16.79 -14.19
CA ASP A 234 3.21 17.96 -14.36
C ASP A 234 4.14 18.10 -13.16
N TYR A 235 5.43 18.13 -13.46
CA TYR A 235 6.48 18.37 -12.49
C TYR A 235 7.59 19.21 -13.10
N ARG A 236 8.40 19.78 -12.24
CA ARG A 236 9.60 20.53 -12.61
C ARG A 236 10.78 20.11 -11.75
N ILE A 237 11.97 20.19 -12.31
CA ILE A 237 13.20 19.97 -11.56
C ILE A 237 13.78 21.34 -11.20
N VAL A 238 13.87 21.60 -9.91
CA VAL A 238 14.42 22.84 -9.35
C VAL A 238 15.59 22.47 -8.44
N GLU A 239 16.77 22.98 -8.78
CA GLU A 239 18.01 22.67 -8.04
C GLU A 239 18.25 21.17 -7.88
N GLY A 240 18.04 20.39 -8.94
CA GLY A 240 18.19 18.95 -8.94
C GLY A 240 17.11 18.18 -8.17
N LYS A 241 16.09 18.84 -7.65
CA LYS A 241 14.99 18.20 -6.91
C LYS A 241 13.69 18.27 -7.72
N LEU A 242 13.00 17.13 -7.79
CA LEU A 242 11.69 17.08 -8.40
C LEU A 242 10.66 17.72 -7.46
N LYS A 243 9.85 18.61 -8.03
CA LYS A 243 8.69 19.25 -7.39
C LYS A 243 7.49 19.07 -8.27
N PHE A 244 6.38 18.63 -7.68
CA PHE A 244 5.08 18.59 -8.36
C PHE A 244 4.45 19.98 -8.32
N ASP A 245 3.69 20.31 -9.35
CA ASP A 245 2.85 21.49 -9.33
C ASP A 245 1.62 21.27 -8.44
N SER A 246 0.99 22.37 -7.99
CA SER A 246 -0.11 22.34 -7.01
C SER A 246 -1.33 21.52 -7.41
N ASP A 247 -1.54 21.36 -8.73
CA ASP A 247 -2.69 20.64 -9.29
C ASP A 247 -2.41 19.16 -9.56
N THR A 248 -1.28 18.64 -9.09
CA THR A 248 -0.91 17.25 -9.32
C THR A 248 -1.73 16.32 -8.43
N SER A 249 -2.27 15.26 -9.02
CA SER A 249 -2.94 14.21 -8.30
C SER A 249 -2.00 13.58 -7.29
N TYR A 250 -2.49 13.39 -6.07
CA TYR A 250 -1.73 12.66 -5.05
C TYR A 250 -1.78 11.17 -5.33
N GLY A 251 -0.74 10.48 -4.95
CA GLY A 251 -0.67 9.02 -5.02
C GLY A 251 -1.54 8.34 -3.96
N SER A 252 -1.26 7.08 -3.70
CA SER A 252 -2.05 6.24 -2.80
C SER A 252 -1.49 6.26 -1.38
N LEU A 253 -2.35 6.39 -0.38
CA LEU A 253 -1.97 6.40 1.04
C LEU A 253 -2.17 5.05 1.74
N GLY A 254 -2.81 4.09 1.08
CA GLY A 254 -3.03 2.75 1.59
C GLY A 254 -3.27 1.74 0.46
N ILE A 255 -2.98 0.48 0.73
CA ILE A 255 -3.22 -0.65 -0.17
C ILE A 255 -3.94 -1.75 0.59
N ALA A 256 -4.96 -2.33 -0.04
CA ALA A 256 -5.54 -3.61 0.37
C ALA A 256 -5.58 -4.55 -0.85
N LEU A 257 -5.11 -5.78 -0.67
CA LEU A 257 -5.15 -6.83 -1.70
C LEU A 257 -6.20 -7.85 -1.29
N THR A 258 -7.19 -8.06 -2.14
CA THR A 258 -8.26 -9.03 -1.94
C THR A 258 -8.15 -10.16 -2.97
N LYS A 259 -9.09 -11.10 -2.95
CA LYS A 259 -9.10 -12.20 -3.90
C LYS A 259 -9.06 -11.73 -5.36
N ASP A 260 -9.90 -10.77 -5.73
CA ASP A 260 -10.05 -10.35 -7.12
C ASP A 260 -9.63 -8.90 -7.37
N TYR A 261 -9.36 -8.11 -6.31
CA TYR A 261 -9.17 -6.67 -6.44
C TYR A 261 -7.93 -6.16 -5.71
N ILE A 262 -7.37 -5.13 -6.30
CA ILE A 262 -6.45 -4.17 -5.70
C ILE A 262 -7.29 -2.97 -5.26
N VAL A 263 -7.20 -2.59 -3.99
CA VAL A 263 -7.90 -1.43 -3.44
C VAL A 263 -6.89 -0.41 -2.95
N LEU A 264 -7.03 0.82 -3.43
CA LEU A 264 -6.14 1.93 -3.09
C LEU A 264 -6.92 3.04 -2.39
N SER A 265 -6.39 3.54 -1.28
CA SER A 265 -6.91 4.77 -0.66
C SER A 265 -6.31 5.98 -1.37
N GLN A 266 -7.14 6.70 -2.11
CA GLN A 266 -6.78 7.86 -2.94
C GLN A 266 -7.84 8.96 -2.78
N PHE A 267 -7.51 10.20 -3.14
CA PHE A 267 -8.50 11.28 -3.21
C PHE A 267 -9.35 11.18 -4.49
N ASP A 268 -10.66 11.14 -4.36
CA ASP A 268 -11.58 11.36 -5.47
C ASP A 268 -11.91 12.85 -5.57
N PHE A 269 -11.13 13.60 -6.33
CA PHE A 269 -11.29 15.05 -6.48
C PHE A 269 -12.61 15.47 -7.15
N GLU A 270 -13.38 14.55 -7.69
CA GLU A 270 -14.74 14.82 -8.18
C GLU A 270 -15.78 14.76 -7.05
N ALA A 271 -15.51 14.03 -5.99
CA ALA A 271 -16.44 13.80 -4.88
C ALA A 271 -16.01 14.46 -3.56
N GLU A 272 -14.74 14.75 -3.38
CA GLU A 272 -14.21 15.30 -2.13
C GLU A 272 -13.30 16.51 -2.38
N GLU A 273 -13.43 17.51 -1.53
CA GLU A 273 -12.54 18.66 -1.53
C GLU A 273 -11.21 18.26 -0.86
N TYR A 274 -10.11 18.54 -1.55
CA TYR A 274 -8.78 18.29 -1.00
C TYR A 274 -8.44 19.34 0.07
N VAL A 275 -8.06 18.86 1.23
CA VAL A 275 -7.54 19.70 2.33
C VAL A 275 -6.02 19.56 2.35
N GLU A 276 -5.31 20.66 2.10
CA GLU A 276 -3.85 20.68 2.17
C GLU A 276 -3.39 20.33 3.60
N ARG A 277 -2.38 19.45 3.68
CA ARG A 277 -1.80 19.08 4.96
C ARG A 277 -0.95 20.23 5.50
N ASP A 278 -1.27 20.69 6.68
CA ASP A 278 -0.35 21.53 7.43
C ASP A 278 0.96 20.77 7.68
N ASN A 279 2.09 21.44 7.47
CA ASN A 279 3.42 20.86 7.63
C ASN A 279 3.74 20.45 9.10
N VAL A 280 2.85 20.70 10.01
CA VAL A 280 3.02 20.53 11.48
C VAL A 280 1.98 19.58 12.05
N GLY A 281 1.85 18.39 11.48
CA GLY A 281 0.99 17.41 12.12
C GLY A 281 0.39 16.40 11.14
N ARG A 282 -0.02 15.27 11.70
CA ARG A 282 -0.77 14.26 10.97
C ARG A 282 -2.25 14.60 11.12
N ASP A 283 -2.73 15.52 10.29
CA ASP A 283 -4.15 15.86 10.31
C ASP A 283 -4.95 14.71 9.67
N VAL A 284 -5.74 14.04 10.51
CA VAL A 284 -6.61 12.95 10.10
C VAL A 284 -7.64 13.42 9.08
N LYS A 285 -8.05 14.68 9.13
CA LYS A 285 -9.02 15.27 8.19
C LYS A 285 -8.47 15.36 6.77
N SER A 286 -7.15 15.37 6.61
CA SER A 286 -6.46 15.37 5.31
C SER A 286 -6.23 13.97 4.73
N MET A 287 -6.82 12.93 5.29
CA MET A 287 -6.75 11.58 4.74
C MET A 287 -7.87 11.37 3.71
N PRO A 288 -7.63 10.53 2.66
CA PRO A 288 -8.65 10.22 1.68
C PRO A 288 -9.91 9.60 2.30
N ARG A 289 -11.04 9.87 1.67
CA ARG A 289 -12.33 9.25 1.99
C ARG A 289 -12.76 8.27 0.93
N SER A 290 -11.93 8.01 -0.06
CA SER A 290 -12.27 7.24 -1.24
C SER A 290 -11.36 6.02 -1.40
N LEU A 291 -11.98 4.92 -1.82
CA LEU A 291 -11.30 3.68 -2.20
C LEU A 291 -11.49 3.45 -3.69
N PHE A 292 -10.37 3.37 -4.41
CA PHE A 292 -10.32 3.03 -5.82
C PHE A 292 -10.10 1.54 -5.96
N VAL A 293 -11.03 0.85 -6.60
CA VAL A 293 -11.05 -0.61 -6.73
C VAL A 293 -10.66 -1.00 -8.15
N TYR A 294 -9.52 -1.64 -8.29
CA TYR A 294 -8.98 -2.12 -9.57
C TYR A 294 -8.99 -3.64 -9.61
N ASP A 295 -9.04 -4.23 -10.82
CA ASP A 295 -8.60 -5.62 -10.99
C ASP A 295 -7.07 -5.72 -10.97
N TYR A 296 -6.52 -6.92 -11.07
CA TYR A 296 -5.06 -7.13 -11.06
C TYR A 296 -4.35 -6.73 -12.36
N GLU A 297 -5.10 -6.40 -13.41
CA GLU A 297 -4.63 -5.76 -14.65
C GLU A 297 -4.66 -4.22 -14.56
N LEU A 298 -5.00 -3.67 -13.39
CA LEU A 298 -5.14 -2.23 -13.10
C LEU A 298 -6.29 -1.55 -13.87
N ASN A 299 -7.33 -2.27 -14.27
CA ASN A 299 -8.55 -1.64 -14.76
C ASN A 299 -9.40 -1.16 -13.57
N LEU A 300 -9.73 0.12 -13.54
CA LEU A 300 -10.59 0.69 -12.51
C LEU A 300 -12.03 0.16 -12.66
N LYS A 301 -12.56 -0.47 -11.62
CA LYS A 301 -13.90 -1.09 -11.61
C LYS A 301 -14.94 -0.23 -10.94
N LYS A 302 -14.56 0.41 -9.83
CA LYS A 302 -15.44 1.31 -9.08
C LYS A 302 -14.65 2.21 -8.14
N ILE A 303 -15.29 3.29 -7.71
CA ILE A 303 -14.82 4.16 -6.64
C ILE A 303 -15.86 4.13 -5.51
N ILE A 304 -15.41 3.97 -4.28
CA ILE A 304 -16.26 3.91 -3.10
C ILE A 304 -15.93 5.13 -2.23
N ASN A 305 -16.91 5.99 -2.01
CA ASN A 305 -16.76 7.26 -1.29
C ASN A 305 -17.46 7.18 0.07
N PHE A 306 -16.73 7.49 1.13
CA PHE A 306 -17.23 7.56 2.51
C PHE A 306 -17.42 9.01 2.95
N SER A 307 -18.23 9.23 3.97
CA SER A 307 -18.37 10.54 4.63
C SER A 307 -17.24 10.83 5.64
N PHE A 308 -16.39 9.86 5.92
CA PHE A 308 -15.31 9.91 6.90
C PHE A 308 -13.96 9.47 6.30
N PRO A 309 -12.83 9.88 6.89
CA PRO A 309 -11.51 9.48 6.44
C PRO A 309 -11.23 8.00 6.63
N VAL A 310 -10.58 7.37 5.62
CA VAL A 310 -10.02 6.02 5.70
C VAL A 310 -8.54 6.12 6.05
N PHE A 311 -8.20 5.72 7.26
CA PHE A 311 -6.87 5.97 7.81
C PHE A 311 -5.87 4.87 7.48
N ARG A 312 -6.27 3.61 7.67
CA ARG A 312 -5.48 2.41 7.36
C ARG A 312 -6.38 1.35 6.77
N MET A 313 -5.82 0.47 5.98
CA MET A 313 -6.58 -0.65 5.43
C MET A 313 -5.72 -1.85 5.10
N CYS A 314 -6.34 -3.03 5.09
CA CYS A 314 -5.80 -4.27 4.56
C CYS A 314 -6.91 -5.09 3.89
N GLY A 315 -6.53 -6.10 3.12
CA GLY A 315 -7.47 -6.99 2.43
C GLY A 315 -7.33 -8.42 2.90
N ASP A 316 -8.40 -9.18 2.74
CA ASP A 316 -8.38 -10.62 2.83
C ASP A 316 -8.10 -11.20 1.43
N PRO A 317 -6.96 -11.87 1.21
CA PRO A 317 -6.59 -12.38 -0.10
C PRO A 317 -7.43 -13.60 -0.54
N GLU A 318 -8.21 -14.20 0.33
CA GLU A 318 -9.09 -15.34 0.04
C GLU A 318 -10.51 -14.90 -0.34
N THR A 319 -10.91 -13.71 0.09
CA THR A 319 -12.23 -13.12 -0.16
C THR A 319 -12.11 -11.73 -0.79
N ASN A 320 -13.25 -11.11 -1.12
CA ASN A 320 -13.29 -9.71 -1.54
C ASN A 320 -13.66 -8.79 -0.37
N THR A 321 -13.00 -9.00 0.76
CA THR A 321 -13.21 -8.21 1.97
C THR A 321 -12.05 -7.25 2.20
N VAL A 322 -12.38 -6.00 2.51
CA VAL A 322 -11.44 -4.97 2.98
C VAL A 322 -11.75 -4.68 4.44
N TYR A 323 -10.71 -4.62 5.25
CA TYR A 323 -10.78 -4.10 6.61
C TYR A 323 -10.09 -2.74 6.66
N ALA A 324 -10.69 -1.78 7.35
CA ALA A 324 -10.16 -0.44 7.42
C ALA A 324 -10.31 0.16 8.83
N ILE A 325 -9.33 0.91 9.26
CA ILE A 325 -9.45 1.82 10.40
C ILE A 325 -9.88 3.17 9.83
N ILE A 326 -11.04 3.62 10.28
CA ILE A 326 -11.67 4.89 9.89
C ILE A 326 -11.72 5.85 11.09
N VAL A 327 -12.14 7.10 10.85
CA VAL A 327 -12.35 8.10 11.90
C VAL A 327 -13.78 8.61 11.82
N ASN A 328 -14.65 8.17 12.79
CA ASN A 328 -16.08 8.49 12.77
C ASN A 328 -16.76 8.46 14.18
N PRO A 329 -16.69 9.47 15.02
CA PRO A 329 -15.65 10.51 15.13
C PRO A 329 -14.33 10.00 15.70
N GLU A 330 -14.35 8.86 16.40
CA GLU A 330 -13.19 8.16 16.94
C GLU A 330 -12.71 7.07 15.95
N TYR A 331 -11.64 6.37 16.29
CA TYR A 331 -11.15 5.27 15.47
C TYR A 331 -12.08 4.06 15.59
N GLU A 332 -12.54 3.58 14.45
CA GLU A 332 -13.32 2.35 14.32
C GLU A 332 -12.61 1.41 13.32
N LEU A 333 -12.62 0.13 13.63
CA LEU A 333 -12.22 -0.91 12.68
C LEU A 333 -13.48 -1.46 12.01
N ILE A 334 -13.53 -1.33 10.70
CA ILE A 334 -14.69 -1.73 9.90
C ILE A 334 -14.34 -2.82 8.88
N LYS A 335 -15.37 -3.53 8.43
CA LYS A 335 -15.35 -4.54 7.39
C LYS A 335 -16.24 -4.10 6.22
N ILE A 336 -15.69 -4.17 5.00
CA ILE A 336 -16.35 -3.76 3.76
C ILE A 336 -16.30 -4.93 2.78
N GLY A 337 -17.46 -5.36 2.27
CA GLY A 337 -17.52 -6.30 1.13
C GLY A 337 -17.45 -5.54 -0.20
N LEU A 338 -16.65 -6.03 -1.13
CA LEU A 338 -16.49 -5.43 -2.46
C LEU A 338 -17.43 -6.04 -3.50
#